data_95307ef3c34977800915b2a016b77f96
#
_entry.id   95307ef3c34977800915b2a016b77f96
#
_cell.length_a   1.000
_cell.length_b   1.000
_cell.length_c   1.000
_cell.angle_alpha   90.00
_cell.angle_beta   90.00
_cell.angle_gamma   90.00
#
_symmetry.space_group_name_H-M   'P 1'
#
loop_
_entity.id
_entity.type
_entity.pdbx_description
1 polymer ?
#
loop_
_entity_poly.entity_id
_entity_poly.type
_entity_poly.pdbx_seq_one_letter_code
_entity_poly.pdbx_strand_id
1 'polypeptide(L)'
;MAAPKGKITQVIGPVVDVRFDSQGQDLPNILDALEVIKSSGEKVVLECQQHIGEDTVRTIAMDASEGLTRGLEVVATGQAITMPVGDQIKGRTFNVIGGQIDGIGEVDQTGGRPIHAEAPKFEDLTTATEVLFTGIKVIDLIEPYAKGGKIGLFGGAGVGKTVLIQELINNIAKGYDGYSVFAGVGERTREGNDLLREMLESGIVNYGKDFMHSMEEGGWDLSKVDPEALKESKATFVFGQMNEPPGARARVALSGLTAAEYFRDGDDDETSSGGRDILFFVDNIFRFTQAGSEVSALLGRMPSAVGYQPTLASEMGAMQERISSTKRGSITSVQAVYVPADDLTDPAPATTFAHLDATTVLSRKIAELGIYPAVDPLDSTSRILTPDIVGEEHYNTAQKVKEILQRYKELQ
;
A
#
# COMPACT_ATOMS: atom_id res chain seq x y z
N MET A 1 5.48 -28.99 -18.24
CA MET A 1 6.82 -29.40 -17.77
C MET A 1 6.80 -29.42 -16.26
N ALA A 2 7.61 -30.26 -15.59
CA ALA A 2 7.71 -30.20 -14.13
C ALA A 2 8.36 -28.89 -13.71
N ALA A 3 7.90 -28.28 -12.61
CA ALA A 3 8.49 -27.04 -12.10
C ALA A 3 9.97 -27.23 -11.76
N PRO A 4 10.85 -26.28 -12.12
CA PRO A 4 12.26 -26.37 -11.81
C PRO A 4 12.50 -26.48 -10.31
N LYS A 5 13.39 -27.37 -9.91
CA LYS A 5 13.73 -27.64 -8.51
C LYS A 5 15.18 -27.29 -8.25
N GLY A 6 15.40 -26.61 -7.14
CA GLY A 6 16.74 -26.28 -6.65
C GLY A 6 16.93 -26.68 -5.18
N LYS A 7 18.11 -26.41 -4.67
CA LYS A 7 18.46 -26.64 -3.26
C LYS A 7 19.09 -25.42 -2.66
N ILE A 8 18.75 -25.13 -1.42
CA ILE A 8 19.39 -24.06 -0.65
C ILE A 8 20.87 -24.37 -0.48
N THR A 9 21.72 -23.44 -0.87
CA THR A 9 23.18 -23.52 -0.69
C THR A 9 23.67 -22.65 0.46
N GLN A 10 22.99 -21.52 0.71
CA GLN A 10 23.38 -20.58 1.74
C GLN A 10 22.15 -19.82 2.27
N VAL A 11 22.15 -19.50 3.56
CA VAL A 11 21.16 -18.63 4.23
C VAL A 11 21.92 -17.57 5.00
N ILE A 12 21.65 -16.30 4.69
CA ILE A 12 22.26 -15.14 5.37
C ILE A 12 21.13 -14.20 5.78
N GLY A 13 20.57 -14.38 7.00
CA GLY A 13 19.37 -13.68 7.39
C GLY A 13 18.23 -13.94 6.40
N PRO A 14 17.57 -12.90 5.85
CA PRO A 14 16.49 -13.06 4.88
C PRO A 14 16.98 -13.39 3.45
N VAL A 15 18.29 -13.36 3.19
CA VAL A 15 18.87 -13.72 1.88
C VAL A 15 19.13 -15.21 1.82
N VAL A 16 18.60 -15.86 0.77
CA VAL A 16 18.72 -17.30 0.54
C VAL A 16 19.26 -17.54 -0.86
N ASP A 17 20.39 -18.22 -0.96
CA ASP A 17 20.97 -18.65 -2.24
C ASP A 17 20.49 -20.06 -2.58
N VAL A 18 19.96 -20.24 -3.77
CA VAL A 18 19.37 -21.49 -4.27
C VAL A 18 20.08 -21.90 -5.57
N ARG A 19 20.60 -23.12 -5.60
CA ARG A 19 21.23 -23.71 -6.80
C ARG A 19 20.26 -24.65 -7.49
N PHE A 20 20.15 -24.50 -8.81
CA PHE A 20 19.35 -25.36 -9.67
C PHE A 20 20.28 -26.29 -10.48
N ASP A 21 19.84 -27.53 -10.70
CA ASP A 21 20.61 -28.52 -11.45
C ASP A 21 20.24 -28.49 -12.98
N SER A 22 20.15 -27.29 -13.55
CA SER A 22 19.48 -27.05 -14.84
C SER A 22 20.41 -26.76 -16.02
N GLN A 23 21.74 -26.88 -15.87
CA GLN A 23 22.69 -26.52 -16.92
C GLN A 23 22.42 -25.15 -17.60
N GLY A 24 21.84 -24.20 -16.85
CA GLY A 24 21.61 -22.82 -17.29
C GLY A 24 20.35 -22.59 -18.13
N GLN A 25 19.49 -23.59 -18.35
CA GLN A 25 18.33 -23.43 -19.23
C GLN A 25 17.00 -23.12 -18.54
N ASP A 26 16.86 -23.43 -17.24
CA ASP A 26 15.59 -23.31 -16.50
C ASP A 26 15.75 -22.56 -15.17
N LEU A 27 16.59 -21.54 -15.13
CA LEU A 27 16.66 -20.67 -13.96
C LEU A 27 15.41 -19.80 -13.81
N PRO A 28 14.92 -19.58 -12.59
CA PRO A 28 13.83 -18.65 -12.36
C PRO A 28 14.17 -17.25 -12.88
N ASN A 29 13.19 -16.55 -13.41
CA ASN A 29 13.37 -15.15 -13.78
C ASN A 29 13.54 -14.27 -12.53
N ILE A 30 14.13 -13.11 -12.73
CA ILE A 30 14.16 -12.09 -11.67
C ILE A 30 12.72 -11.73 -11.32
N LEU A 31 12.43 -11.63 -10.02
CA LEU A 31 11.12 -11.40 -9.40
C LEU A 31 10.18 -12.62 -9.38
N ASP A 32 10.57 -13.76 -9.92
CA ASP A 32 9.79 -14.99 -9.76
C ASP A 32 9.76 -15.42 -8.29
N ALA A 33 8.62 -15.97 -7.88
CA ALA A 33 8.43 -16.58 -6.57
C ALA A 33 8.95 -18.02 -6.56
N LEU A 34 9.65 -18.36 -5.49
CA LEU A 34 10.09 -19.72 -5.21
C LEU A 34 9.47 -20.16 -3.88
N GLU A 35 9.15 -21.44 -3.77
CA GLU A 35 8.57 -22.02 -2.56
C GLU A 35 9.51 -23.03 -1.92
N VAL A 36 9.65 -22.94 -0.61
CA VAL A 36 10.39 -23.90 0.21
C VAL A 36 9.55 -24.33 1.40
N ILE A 37 9.56 -25.61 1.71
CA ILE A 37 8.89 -26.16 2.88
C ILE A 37 9.94 -26.42 3.96
N LYS A 38 9.78 -25.78 5.12
CA LYS A 38 10.61 -26.03 6.29
C LYS A 38 10.39 -27.45 6.85
N SER A 39 11.30 -27.93 7.64
CA SER A 39 11.13 -29.21 8.36
C SER A 39 9.91 -29.22 9.29
N SER A 40 9.43 -28.06 9.72
CA SER A 40 8.19 -27.89 10.48
C SER A 40 6.91 -28.08 9.65
N GLY A 41 7.01 -28.13 8.32
CA GLY A 41 5.87 -28.15 7.40
C GLY A 41 5.41 -26.75 6.97
N GLU A 42 6.01 -25.69 7.50
CA GLU A 42 5.71 -24.31 7.14
C GLU A 42 6.27 -23.96 5.76
N LYS A 43 5.45 -23.34 4.91
CA LYS A 43 5.85 -22.85 3.60
C LYS A 43 6.42 -21.43 3.70
N VAL A 44 7.58 -21.19 3.11
CA VAL A 44 8.19 -19.88 2.96
C VAL A 44 8.31 -19.55 1.48
N VAL A 45 7.94 -18.33 1.11
CA VAL A 45 8.09 -17.81 -0.26
C VAL A 45 9.35 -16.96 -0.33
N LEU A 46 10.14 -17.22 -1.36
CA LEU A 46 11.37 -16.49 -1.68
C LEU A 46 11.14 -15.76 -3.01
N GLU A 47 11.66 -14.56 -3.16
CA GLU A 47 11.62 -13.82 -4.43
C GLU A 47 13.03 -13.78 -5.05
N CYS A 48 13.14 -14.19 -6.31
CA CYS A 48 14.40 -14.16 -7.04
C CYS A 48 14.86 -12.72 -7.28
N GLN A 49 16.08 -12.38 -6.84
CA GLN A 49 16.63 -11.02 -6.93
C GLN A 49 17.78 -10.92 -7.92
N GLN A 50 18.61 -11.96 -8.01
CA GLN A 50 19.81 -11.93 -8.82
C GLN A 50 20.19 -13.34 -9.28
N HIS A 51 20.77 -13.44 -10.48
CA HIS A 51 21.54 -14.61 -10.90
C HIS A 51 23.01 -14.37 -10.55
N ILE A 52 23.59 -15.23 -9.71
CA ILE A 52 24.97 -15.05 -9.20
C ILE A 52 25.98 -16.01 -9.84
N GLY A 53 25.57 -16.72 -10.88
CA GLY A 53 26.42 -17.69 -11.61
C GLY A 53 26.30 -19.10 -11.05
N GLU A 54 26.91 -20.06 -11.77
CA GLU A 54 26.92 -21.50 -11.42
C GLU A 54 25.53 -22.07 -11.10
N ASP A 55 24.53 -21.73 -11.94
CA ASP A 55 23.13 -22.12 -11.78
C ASP A 55 22.50 -21.73 -10.44
N THR A 56 23.05 -20.69 -9.79
CA THR A 56 22.63 -20.21 -8.50
C THR A 56 21.92 -18.87 -8.62
N VAL A 57 20.77 -18.76 -7.96
CA VAL A 57 20.01 -17.52 -7.81
C VAL A 57 20.06 -17.04 -6.35
N ARG A 58 20.14 -15.74 -6.18
CA ARG A 58 20.03 -15.08 -4.89
C ARG A 58 18.60 -14.58 -4.71
N THR A 59 18.01 -14.94 -3.59
CA THR A 59 16.62 -14.63 -3.28
C THR A 59 16.51 -13.87 -1.97
N ILE A 60 15.35 -13.23 -1.76
CA ILE A 60 14.96 -12.62 -0.51
C ILE A 60 13.70 -13.31 0.03
N ALA A 61 13.70 -13.67 1.31
CA ALA A 61 12.56 -14.31 1.95
C ALA A 61 11.45 -13.28 2.24
N MET A 62 10.21 -13.68 1.97
CA MET A 62 9.00 -12.92 2.28
C MET A 62 8.47 -13.22 3.70
N ASP A 63 9.04 -14.22 4.34
CA ASP A 63 8.70 -14.63 5.71
C ASP A 63 9.98 -14.94 6.50
N ALA A 64 9.83 -15.26 7.79
CA ALA A 64 10.94 -15.58 8.66
C ALA A 64 11.80 -16.72 8.09
N SER A 65 13.10 -16.46 7.95
CA SER A 65 14.06 -17.43 7.40
C SER A 65 14.55 -18.46 8.42
N GLU A 66 14.20 -18.31 9.70
CA GLU A 66 14.55 -19.25 10.76
C GLU A 66 14.00 -20.64 10.43
N GLY A 67 14.85 -21.67 10.56
CA GLY A 67 14.52 -23.05 10.20
C GLY A 67 14.76 -23.40 8.73
N LEU A 68 15.15 -22.43 7.88
CA LEU A 68 15.69 -22.75 6.57
C LEU A 68 17.12 -23.27 6.73
N THR A 69 17.38 -24.42 6.14
CA THR A 69 18.69 -25.08 6.21
C THR A 69 19.23 -25.39 4.82
N ARG A 70 20.55 -25.46 4.74
CA ARG A 70 21.22 -25.90 3.51
C ARG A 70 20.75 -27.27 3.09
N GLY A 71 20.48 -27.46 1.80
CA GLY A 71 20.04 -28.72 1.21
C GLY A 71 18.52 -28.87 1.11
N LEU A 72 17.72 -27.99 1.72
CA LEU A 72 16.26 -27.99 1.52
C LEU A 72 15.91 -27.79 0.05
N GLU A 73 14.91 -28.54 -0.44
CA GLU A 73 14.38 -28.41 -1.79
C GLU A 73 13.58 -27.11 -1.92
N VAL A 74 13.79 -26.42 -3.02
CA VAL A 74 13.09 -25.21 -3.41
C VAL A 74 12.48 -25.42 -4.78
N VAL A 75 11.20 -25.03 -4.93
CA VAL A 75 10.47 -25.17 -6.18
C VAL A 75 10.23 -23.78 -6.78
N ALA A 76 10.63 -23.58 -8.04
CA ALA A 76 10.32 -22.36 -8.77
C ALA A 76 8.87 -22.42 -9.27
N THR A 77 8.08 -21.37 -8.99
CA THR A 77 6.67 -21.32 -9.41
C THR A 77 6.51 -20.94 -10.89
N GLY A 78 7.55 -20.33 -11.49
CA GLY A 78 7.52 -19.81 -12.85
C GLY A 78 6.71 -18.52 -13.01
N GLN A 79 6.36 -17.86 -11.93
CA GLN A 79 5.63 -16.60 -11.91
C GLN A 79 6.02 -15.75 -10.69
N ALA A 80 5.76 -14.45 -10.76
CA ALA A 80 5.94 -13.55 -9.63
C ALA A 80 4.96 -13.87 -8.49
N ILE A 81 5.20 -13.28 -7.32
CA ILE A 81 4.21 -13.31 -6.22
C ILE A 81 2.88 -12.74 -6.72
N THR A 82 1.78 -13.41 -6.42
CA THR A 82 0.44 -13.00 -6.85
C THR A 82 -0.43 -12.59 -5.67
N MET A 83 -1.32 -11.63 -5.92
CA MET A 83 -2.37 -11.23 -4.99
C MET A 83 -3.71 -11.77 -5.49
N PRO A 84 -4.52 -12.44 -4.63
CA PRO A 84 -5.87 -12.84 -5.01
C PRO A 84 -6.71 -11.63 -5.34
N VAL A 85 -7.65 -11.78 -6.24
CA VAL A 85 -8.53 -10.72 -6.74
C VAL A 85 -9.98 -11.18 -6.76
N GLY A 86 -10.89 -10.29 -7.06
CA GLY A 86 -12.32 -10.57 -7.11
C GLY A 86 -13.07 -10.10 -5.87
N ASP A 87 -14.37 -10.35 -5.86
CA ASP A 87 -15.25 -9.98 -4.74
C ASP A 87 -14.90 -10.70 -3.43
N GLN A 88 -14.19 -11.81 -3.52
CA GLN A 88 -13.75 -12.61 -2.38
C GLN A 88 -12.72 -11.92 -1.48
N ILE A 89 -12.05 -10.87 -1.96
CA ILE A 89 -11.08 -10.12 -1.14
C ILE A 89 -11.73 -8.95 -0.38
N LYS A 90 -13.00 -8.67 -0.61
CA LYS A 90 -13.72 -7.60 0.09
C LYS A 90 -13.84 -7.89 1.58
N GLY A 91 -13.50 -6.90 2.39
CA GLY A 91 -13.52 -7.01 3.85
C GLY A 91 -12.43 -7.91 4.45
N ARG A 92 -11.52 -8.45 3.63
CA ARG A 92 -10.51 -9.40 4.02
C ARG A 92 -9.16 -8.74 4.29
N THR A 93 -8.34 -9.45 5.04
CA THR A 93 -6.98 -9.01 5.41
C THR A 93 -5.95 -10.01 4.94
N PHE A 94 -4.93 -9.52 4.24
CA PHE A 94 -3.90 -10.32 3.59
C PHE A 94 -2.49 -9.94 4.04
N ASN A 95 -1.56 -10.87 3.88
CA ASN A 95 -0.12 -10.61 3.94
C ASN A 95 0.46 -10.29 2.56
N VAL A 96 1.77 -10.10 2.49
CA VAL A 96 2.49 -9.72 1.25
C VAL A 96 2.33 -10.71 0.09
N ILE A 97 2.19 -11.99 0.39
CA ILE A 97 2.06 -13.07 -0.61
C ILE A 97 0.60 -13.42 -0.95
N GLY A 98 -0.34 -12.55 -0.57
CA GLY A 98 -1.77 -12.77 -0.78
C GLY A 98 -2.40 -13.85 0.11
N GLY A 99 -1.69 -14.31 1.13
CA GLY A 99 -2.24 -15.21 2.14
C GLY A 99 -3.16 -14.45 3.10
N GLN A 100 -4.36 -14.98 3.36
CA GLN A 100 -5.28 -14.39 4.32
C GLN A 100 -4.75 -14.55 5.76
N ILE A 101 -4.87 -13.49 6.55
CA ILE A 101 -4.42 -13.44 7.94
C ILE A 101 -5.54 -13.08 8.93
N ASP A 102 -6.76 -12.96 8.44
CA ASP A 102 -7.95 -12.59 9.24
C ASP A 102 -8.63 -13.79 9.94
N GLY A 103 -8.27 -15.02 9.59
CA GLY A 103 -8.85 -16.23 10.19
C GLY A 103 -10.27 -16.59 9.72
N ILE A 104 -10.79 -15.93 8.67
CA ILE A 104 -12.17 -16.14 8.17
C ILE A 104 -12.28 -17.28 7.14
N GLY A 105 -11.28 -18.11 7.02
CA GLY A 105 -11.25 -19.18 6.02
C GLY A 105 -10.45 -18.81 4.77
N GLU A 106 -10.28 -19.80 3.89
CA GLU A 106 -9.41 -19.69 2.73
C GLU A 106 -10.04 -18.83 1.62
N VAL A 107 -9.18 -18.10 0.92
CA VAL A 107 -9.50 -17.33 -0.28
C VAL A 107 -8.91 -18.07 -1.48
N ASP A 108 -9.67 -18.18 -2.56
CA ASP A 108 -9.19 -18.82 -3.78
C ASP A 108 -8.03 -17.98 -4.39
N GLN A 109 -6.89 -18.61 -4.56
CA GLN A 109 -5.70 -18.02 -5.15
C GLN A 109 -5.67 -18.13 -6.68
N THR A 110 -6.64 -18.85 -7.26
CA THR A 110 -6.71 -19.06 -8.72
C THR A 110 -7.00 -17.76 -9.43
N GLY A 111 -6.21 -17.44 -10.45
CA GLY A 111 -6.39 -16.19 -11.20
C GLY A 111 -5.85 -14.94 -10.50
N GLY A 112 -5.06 -15.10 -9.44
CA GLY A 112 -4.39 -13.98 -8.79
C GLY A 112 -3.53 -13.17 -9.76
N ARG A 113 -3.42 -11.86 -9.54
CA ARG A 113 -2.61 -10.95 -10.37
C ARG A 113 -1.21 -10.78 -9.77
N PRO A 114 -0.15 -10.74 -10.61
CA PRO A 114 1.21 -10.52 -10.12
C PRO A 114 1.36 -9.15 -9.47
N ILE A 115 2.11 -9.09 -8.37
CA ILE A 115 2.35 -7.83 -7.66
C ILE A 115 3.31 -6.90 -8.42
N HIS A 116 4.15 -7.47 -9.29
CA HIS A 116 4.99 -6.73 -10.22
C HIS A 116 4.25 -6.57 -11.54
N ALA A 117 3.74 -5.37 -11.78
CA ALA A 117 3.03 -5.00 -12.99
C ALA A 117 3.58 -3.69 -13.54
N GLU A 118 3.43 -3.49 -14.84
CA GLU A 118 3.76 -2.24 -15.49
C GLU A 118 2.71 -1.17 -15.19
N ALA A 119 3.10 0.10 -15.28
CA ALA A 119 2.16 1.21 -15.24
C ALA A 119 1.18 1.15 -16.41
N PRO A 120 -0.03 1.71 -16.27
CA PRO A 120 -0.97 1.81 -17.38
C PRO A 120 -0.35 2.52 -18.58
N LYS A 121 -0.69 2.05 -19.78
CA LYS A 121 -0.19 2.66 -21.03
C LYS A 121 -0.75 4.07 -21.17
N PHE A 122 0.01 4.94 -21.82
CA PHE A 122 -0.40 6.33 -22.05
C PHE A 122 -1.77 6.44 -22.73
N GLU A 123 -2.08 5.54 -23.64
CA GLU A 123 -3.37 5.46 -24.35
C GLU A 123 -4.57 5.13 -23.45
N ASP A 124 -4.33 4.48 -22.29
CA ASP A 124 -5.37 4.09 -21.33
C ASP A 124 -5.63 5.16 -20.27
N LEU A 125 -4.73 6.16 -20.16
CA LEU A 125 -4.86 7.24 -19.19
C LEU A 125 -5.98 8.21 -19.58
N THR A 126 -6.62 8.79 -18.57
CA THR A 126 -7.50 9.95 -18.75
C THR A 126 -6.70 11.24 -18.54
N THR A 127 -6.98 12.24 -19.37
CA THR A 127 -6.35 13.57 -19.25
C THR A 127 -7.22 14.56 -18.47
N ALA A 128 -8.45 14.18 -18.12
CA ALA A 128 -9.35 15.04 -17.35
C ALA A 128 -8.88 15.12 -15.88
N THR A 129 -8.71 16.34 -15.38
CA THR A 129 -8.45 16.58 -13.97
C THR A 129 -9.77 16.89 -13.28
N GLU A 130 -10.19 15.99 -12.39
CA GLU A 130 -11.40 16.14 -11.59
C GLU A 130 -11.03 16.31 -10.12
N VAL A 131 -11.82 17.13 -9.41
CA VAL A 131 -11.69 17.28 -7.95
C VAL A 131 -12.38 16.12 -7.26
N LEU A 132 -11.67 15.48 -6.33
CA LEU A 132 -12.24 14.50 -5.41
C LEU A 132 -12.72 15.22 -4.16
N PHE A 133 -14.01 15.35 -3.99
CA PHE A 133 -14.59 15.96 -2.78
C PHE A 133 -14.54 14.96 -1.62
N THR A 134 -13.78 15.32 -0.59
CA THR A 134 -13.59 14.46 0.59
C THR A 134 -14.67 14.64 1.65
N GLY A 135 -15.45 15.72 1.59
CA GLY A 135 -16.39 16.12 2.63
C GLY A 135 -15.72 16.80 3.83
N ILE A 136 -14.41 16.94 3.81
CA ILE A 136 -13.62 17.60 4.87
C ILE A 136 -13.31 19.02 4.41
N LYS A 137 -13.96 20.01 5.01
CA LYS A 137 -13.97 21.41 4.54
C LYS A 137 -12.58 22.00 4.34
N VAL A 138 -11.64 21.75 5.25
CA VAL A 138 -10.30 22.32 5.16
C VAL A 138 -9.54 21.72 3.96
N ILE A 139 -9.70 20.44 3.69
CA ILE A 139 -9.11 19.78 2.52
C ILE A 139 -9.77 20.32 1.26
N ASP A 140 -11.08 20.20 1.14
CA ASP A 140 -11.81 20.55 -0.08
C ASP A 140 -11.64 22.03 -0.46
N LEU A 141 -11.49 22.94 0.53
CA LEU A 141 -11.31 24.36 0.25
C LEU A 141 -9.84 24.74 -0.01
N ILE A 142 -8.91 24.29 0.83
CA ILE A 142 -7.54 24.80 0.90
C ILE A 142 -6.55 23.98 0.09
N GLU A 143 -6.78 22.67 0.03
CA GLU A 143 -5.88 21.69 -0.62
C GLU A 143 -6.65 20.61 -1.35
N PRO A 144 -7.57 20.95 -2.28
CA PRO A 144 -8.43 19.97 -2.92
C PRO A 144 -7.63 18.83 -3.54
N TYR A 145 -8.13 17.60 -3.39
CA TYR A 145 -7.50 16.41 -3.93
C TYR A 145 -7.91 16.19 -5.38
N ALA A 146 -6.94 15.82 -6.21
CA ALA A 146 -7.22 15.38 -7.57
C ALA A 146 -7.64 13.91 -7.56
N LYS A 147 -8.70 13.58 -8.28
CA LYS A 147 -9.07 12.21 -8.57
C LYS A 147 -7.96 11.53 -9.38
N GLY A 148 -7.49 10.37 -8.92
CA GLY A 148 -6.29 9.73 -9.47
C GLY A 148 -4.97 10.39 -9.06
N GLY A 149 -5.01 11.37 -8.15
CA GLY A 149 -3.84 12.07 -7.64
C GLY A 149 -3.14 11.31 -6.51
N LYS A 150 -1.94 11.79 -6.19
CA LYS A 150 -1.08 11.25 -5.13
C LYS A 150 -0.97 12.28 -4.02
N ILE A 151 -1.48 11.96 -2.85
CA ILE A 151 -1.53 12.84 -1.70
C ILE A 151 -0.54 12.36 -0.64
N GLY A 152 0.35 13.23 -0.20
CA GLY A 152 1.22 13.00 0.94
C GLY A 152 0.58 13.50 2.23
N LEU A 153 0.44 12.63 3.21
CA LEU A 153 -0.06 12.95 4.53
C LEU A 153 1.10 13.04 5.53
N PHE A 154 1.41 14.25 5.96
CA PHE A 154 2.51 14.55 6.87
C PHE A 154 1.97 14.82 8.27
N GLY A 155 2.65 14.33 9.29
CA GLY A 155 2.32 14.62 10.66
C GLY A 155 3.03 13.70 11.63
N GLY A 156 3.35 14.22 12.81
CA GLY A 156 3.93 13.44 13.90
C GLY A 156 2.93 12.45 14.50
N ALA A 157 3.34 11.76 15.56
CA ALA A 157 2.46 10.89 16.32
C ALA A 157 1.40 11.72 17.08
N GLY A 158 0.16 11.19 17.15
CA GLY A 158 -0.91 11.77 17.95
C GLY A 158 -1.59 13.03 17.40
N VAL A 159 -1.40 13.33 16.11
CA VAL A 159 -2.06 14.47 15.44
C VAL A 159 -3.35 14.08 14.70
N GLY A 160 -3.81 12.84 14.85
CA GLY A 160 -5.06 12.37 14.25
C GLY A 160 -4.95 11.84 12.83
N LYS A 161 -3.78 11.37 12.37
CA LYS A 161 -3.62 10.75 11.03
C LYS A 161 -4.62 9.62 10.79
N THR A 162 -4.69 8.66 11.71
CA THR A 162 -5.58 7.50 11.59
C THR A 162 -7.04 7.93 11.49
N VAL A 163 -7.46 8.88 12.33
CA VAL A 163 -8.83 9.42 12.31
C VAL A 163 -9.14 10.10 10.98
N LEU A 164 -8.18 10.84 10.41
CA LEU A 164 -8.35 11.46 9.10
C LEU A 164 -8.47 10.40 7.99
N ILE A 165 -7.65 9.36 8.01
CA ILE A 165 -7.71 8.24 7.06
C ILE A 165 -9.08 7.56 7.13
N GLN A 166 -9.56 7.26 8.32
CA GLN A 166 -10.87 6.66 8.54
C GLN A 166 -12.01 7.52 8.00
N GLU A 167 -11.97 8.82 8.26
CA GLU A 167 -12.98 9.76 7.76
C GLU A 167 -12.96 9.84 6.23
N LEU A 168 -11.78 9.84 5.61
CA LEU A 168 -11.65 9.77 4.15
C LEU A 168 -12.26 8.47 3.60
N ILE A 169 -11.94 7.32 4.18
CA ILE A 169 -12.52 6.03 3.77
C ILE A 169 -14.04 6.05 3.89
N ASN A 170 -14.56 6.52 5.04
CA ASN A 170 -15.99 6.57 5.31
C ASN A 170 -16.73 7.48 4.32
N ASN A 171 -16.19 8.67 4.05
CA ASN A 171 -16.81 9.64 3.17
C ASN A 171 -16.80 9.17 1.70
N ILE A 172 -15.71 8.57 1.23
CA ILE A 172 -15.61 8.02 -0.11
C ILE A 172 -16.52 6.80 -0.27
N ALA A 173 -16.58 5.90 0.71
CA ALA A 173 -17.48 4.75 0.67
C ALA A 173 -18.96 5.15 0.60
N LYS A 174 -19.37 6.21 1.31
CA LYS A 174 -20.75 6.69 1.34
C LYS A 174 -21.10 7.62 0.19
N GLY A 175 -20.18 8.48 -0.21
CA GLY A 175 -20.43 9.53 -1.20
C GLY A 175 -20.30 9.08 -2.65
N TYR A 176 -19.42 8.13 -2.94
CA TYR A 176 -19.07 7.75 -4.32
C TYR A 176 -19.27 6.27 -4.63
N ASP A 177 -19.84 5.49 -3.72
CA ASP A 177 -19.82 4.02 -3.81
C ASP A 177 -18.38 3.47 -4.04
N GLY A 178 -17.41 4.24 -3.57
CA GLY A 178 -15.99 3.97 -3.75
C GLY A 178 -15.52 2.79 -2.91
N TYR A 179 -14.39 2.25 -3.31
CA TYR A 179 -13.74 1.15 -2.61
C TYR A 179 -12.36 1.59 -2.12
N SER A 180 -11.95 1.10 -0.97
CA SER A 180 -10.66 1.44 -0.39
C SER A 180 -9.77 0.22 -0.24
N VAL A 181 -8.49 0.40 -0.49
CA VAL A 181 -7.45 -0.59 -0.19
C VAL A 181 -6.43 0.05 0.73
N PHE A 182 -6.15 -0.60 1.83
CA PHE A 182 -5.17 -0.14 2.82
C PHE A 182 -3.95 -1.05 2.83
N ALA A 183 -2.77 -0.48 2.57
CA ALA A 183 -1.49 -1.16 2.68
C ALA A 183 -0.73 -0.65 3.91
N GLY A 184 -0.65 -1.49 4.94
CA GLY A 184 0.14 -1.24 6.16
C GLY A 184 1.58 -1.68 5.97
N VAL A 185 2.51 -0.73 5.86
CA VAL A 185 3.91 -0.96 5.54
C VAL A 185 4.78 -0.66 6.74
N GLY A 186 5.25 -1.71 7.41
CA GLY A 186 6.18 -1.59 8.54
C GLY A 186 5.60 -0.89 9.77
N GLU A 187 4.28 -0.85 9.90
CA GLU A 187 3.59 -0.28 11.06
C GLU A 187 3.37 -1.31 12.17
N ARG A 188 2.88 -0.88 13.31
CA ARG A 188 2.65 -1.74 14.46
C ARG A 188 1.42 -2.61 14.22
N THR A 189 1.49 -3.89 14.54
CA THR A 189 0.38 -4.84 14.43
C THR A 189 -0.88 -4.36 15.17
N ARG A 190 -0.72 -3.71 16.31
CA ARG A 190 -1.82 -3.15 17.07
C ARG A 190 -2.60 -2.09 16.29
N GLU A 191 -1.90 -1.19 15.60
CA GLU A 191 -2.52 -0.11 14.83
C GLU A 191 -3.34 -0.67 13.66
N GLY A 192 -2.85 -1.72 12.99
CA GLY A 192 -3.61 -2.43 11.98
C GLY A 192 -4.86 -3.11 12.51
N ASN A 193 -4.79 -3.72 13.69
CA ASN A 193 -5.94 -4.35 14.33
C ASN A 193 -6.98 -3.32 14.80
N ASP A 194 -6.52 -2.20 15.37
CA ASP A 194 -7.40 -1.09 15.78
C ASP A 194 -8.12 -0.51 14.56
N LEU A 195 -7.43 -0.33 13.42
CA LEU A 195 -8.02 0.13 12.17
C LEU A 195 -9.12 -0.81 11.66
N LEU A 196 -8.88 -2.13 11.64
CA LEU A 196 -9.89 -3.10 11.22
C LEU A 196 -11.13 -3.03 12.11
N ARG A 197 -10.93 -2.93 13.43
CA ARG A 197 -12.02 -2.81 14.39
C ARG A 197 -12.88 -1.57 14.14
N GLU A 198 -12.25 -0.43 13.92
CA GLU A 198 -12.93 0.83 13.62
C GLU A 198 -13.67 0.79 12.28
N MET A 199 -13.13 0.09 11.26
CA MET A 199 -13.83 -0.14 9.99
C MET A 199 -15.07 -1.03 10.16
N LEU A 200 -15.04 -1.99 11.07
CA LEU A 200 -16.20 -2.80 11.45
C LEU A 200 -17.26 -1.95 12.17
N GLU A 201 -16.84 -1.15 13.16
CA GLU A 201 -17.73 -0.26 13.92
C GLU A 201 -18.39 0.81 13.03
N SER A 202 -17.70 1.30 12.01
CA SER A 202 -18.25 2.26 11.03
C SER A 202 -19.11 1.62 9.94
N GLY A 203 -19.14 0.28 9.85
CA GLY A 203 -19.88 -0.47 8.84
C GLY A 203 -19.26 -0.46 7.45
N ILE A 204 -18.01 -0.01 7.29
CA ILE A 204 -17.26 -0.08 6.03
C ILE A 204 -16.86 -1.52 5.73
N VAL A 205 -16.46 -2.26 6.75
CA VAL A 205 -16.30 -3.71 6.72
C VAL A 205 -17.53 -4.33 7.38
N ASN A 206 -18.14 -5.31 6.73
CA ASN A 206 -19.36 -5.93 7.21
C ASN A 206 -19.13 -7.43 7.43
N TYR A 207 -19.02 -7.84 8.70
CA TYR A 207 -18.91 -9.25 9.11
C TYR A 207 -20.26 -9.88 9.48
N GLY A 208 -21.36 -9.14 9.31
CA GLY A 208 -22.70 -9.59 9.64
C GLY A 208 -23.13 -9.28 11.08
N LYS A 209 -24.44 -9.33 11.33
CA LYS A 209 -25.04 -8.92 12.59
C LYS A 209 -24.61 -9.77 13.79
N ASP A 210 -24.47 -11.07 13.58
CA ASP A 210 -24.14 -12.01 14.67
C ASP A 210 -22.69 -11.82 15.14
N PHE A 211 -21.77 -11.51 14.22
CA PHE A 211 -20.41 -11.13 14.56
C PHE A 211 -20.37 -9.79 15.32
N MET A 212 -21.07 -8.78 14.82
CA MET A 212 -21.12 -7.45 15.46
C MET A 212 -21.68 -7.54 16.88
N HIS A 213 -22.71 -8.31 17.10
CA HIS A 213 -23.27 -8.55 18.44
C HIS A 213 -22.23 -9.22 19.35
N SER A 214 -21.50 -10.22 18.87
CA SER A 214 -20.40 -10.84 19.63
C SER A 214 -19.30 -9.84 19.98
N MET A 215 -18.97 -8.92 19.07
CA MET A 215 -17.96 -7.89 19.28
C MET A 215 -18.40 -6.86 20.34
N GLU A 216 -19.67 -6.46 20.33
CA GLU A 216 -20.26 -5.54 21.34
C GLU A 216 -20.24 -6.16 22.74
N GLU A 217 -20.40 -7.48 22.87
CA GLU A 217 -20.28 -8.22 24.13
C GLU A 217 -18.82 -8.46 24.56
N GLY A 218 -17.85 -7.93 23.81
CA GLY A 218 -16.42 -8.05 24.09
C GLY A 218 -15.78 -9.34 23.57
N GLY A 219 -16.48 -10.10 22.71
CA GLY A 219 -15.98 -11.28 22.03
C GLY A 219 -15.37 -10.96 20.65
N TRP A 220 -14.73 -11.96 20.06
CA TRP A 220 -14.21 -11.93 18.69
C TRP A 220 -14.40 -13.30 18.06
N ASP A 221 -15.65 -13.64 17.74
CA ASP A 221 -16.02 -14.96 17.27
C ASP A 221 -16.14 -15.01 15.74
N LEU A 222 -15.04 -15.36 15.10
CA LEU A 222 -14.96 -15.47 13.64
C LEU A 222 -15.87 -16.51 13.01
N SER A 223 -16.39 -17.46 13.80
CA SER A 223 -17.36 -18.45 13.31
C SER A 223 -18.73 -17.84 12.97
N LYS A 224 -18.99 -16.62 13.46
CA LYS A 224 -20.22 -15.86 13.24
C LYS A 224 -20.15 -14.91 12.04
N VAL A 225 -19.03 -14.88 11.31
CA VAL A 225 -18.90 -14.04 10.12
C VAL A 225 -19.84 -14.56 9.03
N ASP A 226 -20.66 -13.66 8.48
CA ASP A 226 -21.56 -13.96 7.37
C ASP A 226 -20.84 -13.71 6.03
N PRO A 227 -20.62 -14.75 5.21
CA PRO A 227 -19.93 -14.62 3.92
C PRO A 227 -20.66 -13.70 2.92
N GLU A 228 -21.99 -13.60 2.99
CA GLU A 228 -22.73 -12.71 2.09
C GLU A 228 -22.62 -11.24 2.53
N ALA A 229 -22.71 -10.99 3.83
CA ALA A 229 -22.48 -9.66 4.38
C ALA A 229 -21.05 -9.17 4.07
N LEU A 230 -20.06 -10.05 4.10
CA LEU A 230 -18.67 -9.74 3.81
C LEU A 230 -18.46 -9.16 2.41
N LYS A 231 -19.21 -9.63 1.40
CA LYS A 231 -19.17 -9.12 0.02
C LYS A 231 -19.64 -7.67 -0.12
N GLU A 232 -20.41 -7.16 0.84
CA GLU A 232 -20.86 -5.77 0.90
C GLU A 232 -19.78 -4.82 1.43
N SER A 233 -18.69 -5.36 1.97
CA SER A 233 -17.59 -4.56 2.51
C SER A 233 -16.97 -3.66 1.45
N LYS A 234 -16.53 -2.46 1.87
CA LYS A 234 -15.97 -1.41 1.01
C LYS A 234 -14.47 -1.21 1.21
N ALA A 235 -13.80 -2.12 1.89
CA ALA A 235 -12.35 -2.05 2.10
C ALA A 235 -11.68 -3.42 2.07
N THR A 236 -10.42 -3.45 1.63
CA THR A 236 -9.49 -4.59 1.74
C THR A 236 -8.19 -4.13 2.40
N PHE A 237 -7.57 -5.00 3.19
CA PHE A 237 -6.36 -4.68 3.93
C PHE A 237 -5.22 -5.61 3.53
N VAL A 238 -4.02 -5.05 3.39
CA VAL A 238 -2.80 -5.83 3.16
C VAL A 238 -1.73 -5.32 4.12
N PHE A 239 -1.22 -6.19 4.97
CA PHE A 239 -0.25 -5.83 6.00
C PHE A 239 1.10 -6.52 5.81
N GLY A 240 2.17 -5.73 5.94
CA GLY A 240 3.53 -6.16 6.14
C GLY A 240 4.09 -5.41 7.33
N GLN A 241 3.91 -5.99 8.53
CA GLN A 241 4.15 -5.32 9.81
C GLN A 241 5.64 -5.13 10.10
N MET A 242 5.96 -4.32 11.12
CA MET A 242 7.35 -3.99 11.46
C MET A 242 8.19 -5.19 11.93
N ASN A 243 7.55 -6.24 12.40
CA ASN A 243 8.20 -7.49 12.81
C ASN A 243 8.49 -8.45 11.65
N GLU A 244 7.94 -8.18 10.45
CA GLU A 244 8.18 -8.99 9.27
C GLU A 244 9.53 -8.66 8.61
N PRO A 245 10.12 -9.61 7.85
CA PRO A 245 11.40 -9.40 7.20
C PRO A 245 11.34 -8.26 6.17
N PRO A 246 12.50 -7.68 5.82
CA PRO A 246 12.55 -6.54 4.89
C PRO A 246 11.99 -6.87 3.50
N GLY A 247 12.08 -8.13 3.05
CA GLY A 247 11.44 -8.57 1.80
C GLY A 247 9.94 -8.34 1.79
N ALA A 248 9.24 -8.75 2.85
CA ALA A 248 7.79 -8.53 3.00
C ALA A 248 7.45 -7.03 3.02
N ARG A 249 8.13 -6.25 3.85
CA ARG A 249 7.90 -4.81 3.98
C ARG A 249 8.19 -4.03 2.69
N ALA A 250 9.11 -4.51 1.86
CA ALA A 250 9.44 -3.91 0.57
C ALA A 250 8.42 -4.24 -0.54
N ARG A 251 7.53 -5.21 -0.34
CA ARG A 251 6.58 -5.68 -1.36
C ARG A 251 5.11 -5.46 -1.01
N VAL A 252 4.77 -5.33 0.27
CA VAL A 252 3.37 -5.25 0.72
C VAL A 252 2.59 -4.09 0.09
N ALA A 253 3.22 -2.94 -0.15
CA ALA A 253 2.59 -1.83 -0.87
C ALA A 253 2.22 -2.22 -2.30
N LEU A 254 3.04 -3.04 -2.97
CA LEU A 254 2.76 -3.55 -4.31
C LEU A 254 1.61 -4.55 -4.30
N SER A 255 1.52 -5.40 -3.28
CA SER A 255 0.40 -6.33 -3.11
C SER A 255 -0.92 -5.57 -2.92
N GLY A 256 -0.93 -4.55 -2.08
CA GLY A 256 -2.09 -3.67 -1.89
C GLY A 256 -2.46 -2.93 -3.18
N LEU A 257 -1.47 -2.40 -3.89
CA LEU A 257 -1.70 -1.70 -5.15
C LEU A 257 -2.29 -2.63 -6.23
N THR A 258 -1.85 -3.88 -6.29
CA THR A 258 -2.42 -4.89 -7.21
C THR A 258 -3.90 -5.14 -6.94
N ALA A 259 -4.31 -5.22 -5.67
CA ALA A 259 -5.72 -5.30 -5.30
C ALA A 259 -6.50 -4.03 -5.71
N ALA A 260 -5.91 -2.85 -5.54
CA ALA A 260 -6.51 -1.59 -5.96
C ALA A 260 -6.67 -1.50 -7.48
N GLU A 261 -5.67 -1.93 -8.23
CA GLU A 261 -5.73 -1.97 -9.71
C GLU A 261 -6.82 -2.89 -10.23
N TYR A 262 -7.03 -4.05 -9.58
CA TYR A 262 -8.13 -4.93 -9.94
C TYR A 262 -9.48 -4.21 -9.87
N PHE A 263 -9.75 -3.51 -8.77
CA PHE A 263 -11.02 -2.77 -8.62
C PHE A 263 -11.11 -1.52 -9.51
N ARG A 264 -9.98 -0.87 -9.84
CA ARG A 264 -9.93 0.23 -10.79
C ARG A 264 -10.30 -0.22 -12.20
N ASP A 265 -9.72 -1.33 -12.64
CA ASP A 265 -9.80 -1.78 -14.03
C ASP A 265 -11.01 -2.70 -14.27
N GLY A 266 -11.57 -3.31 -13.21
CA GLY A 266 -12.64 -4.30 -13.30
C GLY A 266 -12.14 -5.66 -13.81
N ASP A 267 -13.07 -6.54 -14.12
CA ASP A 267 -12.76 -7.81 -14.78
C ASP A 267 -12.33 -7.56 -16.23
N ASP A 268 -11.45 -8.44 -16.76
CA ASP A 268 -10.98 -8.36 -18.15
C ASP A 268 -12.10 -8.63 -19.19
N ASP A 269 -13.31 -8.95 -18.73
CA ASP A 269 -14.47 -9.18 -19.57
C ASP A 269 -15.03 -7.83 -20.04
N GLU A 270 -14.98 -7.57 -21.35
CA GLU A 270 -15.45 -6.33 -21.99
C GLU A 270 -16.94 -6.01 -21.72
N THR A 271 -17.67 -6.94 -21.11
CA THR A 271 -19.10 -6.83 -20.79
C THR A 271 -19.39 -6.34 -19.37
N SER A 272 -18.40 -6.29 -18.47
CA SER A 272 -18.61 -5.79 -17.12
C SER A 272 -18.57 -4.26 -17.09
N SER A 273 -19.54 -3.67 -16.44
CA SER A 273 -19.64 -2.23 -16.17
C SER A 273 -18.34 -1.72 -15.55
N GLY A 274 -17.78 -0.66 -16.11
CA GLY A 274 -16.47 -0.08 -15.89
C GLY A 274 -15.92 -0.10 -14.48
N GLY A 275 -14.63 0.11 -14.39
CA GLY A 275 -13.87 0.16 -13.14
C GLY A 275 -14.38 1.23 -12.19
N ARG A 276 -13.89 1.19 -10.97
CA ARG A 276 -14.33 2.04 -9.86
C ARG A 276 -13.29 3.11 -9.52
N ASP A 277 -13.72 4.09 -8.77
CA ASP A 277 -12.83 5.02 -8.11
C ASP A 277 -12.35 4.43 -6.79
N ILE A 278 -11.05 4.20 -6.70
CA ILE A 278 -10.40 3.52 -5.59
C ILE A 278 -9.59 4.51 -4.77
N LEU A 279 -9.73 4.44 -3.46
CA LEU A 279 -8.85 5.13 -2.53
C LEU A 279 -7.79 4.14 -2.02
N PHE A 280 -6.54 4.44 -2.30
CA PHE A 280 -5.41 3.59 -1.91
C PHE A 280 -4.58 4.25 -0.82
N PHE A 281 -4.56 3.64 0.36
CA PHE A 281 -3.79 4.12 1.49
C PHE A 281 -2.48 3.35 1.63
N VAL A 282 -1.41 4.07 1.86
CA VAL A 282 -0.10 3.49 2.19
C VAL A 282 0.39 4.10 3.52
N ASP A 283 0.41 3.31 4.54
CA ASP A 283 0.96 3.72 5.83
C ASP A 283 2.07 2.75 6.26
N ASN A 284 3.33 3.07 6.12
CA ASN A 284 3.94 4.34 5.80
C ASN A 284 4.84 4.20 4.55
N ILE A 285 4.79 5.11 3.59
CA ILE A 285 5.60 5.03 2.36
C ILE A 285 7.11 5.11 2.64
N PHE A 286 7.53 5.80 3.69
CA PHE A 286 8.93 5.82 4.11
C PHE A 286 9.44 4.42 4.47
N ARG A 287 8.60 3.57 5.08
CA ARG A 287 8.96 2.19 5.43
C ARG A 287 9.18 1.31 4.20
N PHE A 288 8.46 1.59 3.12
CA PHE A 288 8.71 0.95 1.82
C PHE A 288 10.13 1.24 1.33
N THR A 289 10.56 2.50 1.35
CA THR A 289 11.93 2.87 0.94
C THR A 289 12.99 2.35 1.88
N GLN A 290 12.74 2.37 3.18
CA GLN A 290 13.64 1.82 4.20
C GLN A 290 13.85 0.31 4.00
N ALA A 291 12.77 -0.46 3.82
CA ALA A 291 12.86 -1.89 3.55
C ALA A 291 13.62 -2.17 2.25
N GLY A 292 13.43 -1.36 1.21
CA GLY A 292 14.20 -1.43 -0.03
C GLY A 292 15.70 -1.21 0.20
N SER A 293 16.09 -0.28 1.07
CA SER A 293 17.50 -0.06 1.42
C SER A 293 18.10 -1.23 2.19
N GLU A 294 17.33 -1.81 3.13
CA GLU A 294 17.74 -3.02 3.86
C GLU A 294 17.97 -4.20 2.90
N VAL A 295 17.04 -4.44 1.98
CA VAL A 295 17.16 -5.48 0.94
C VAL A 295 18.39 -5.23 0.07
N SER A 296 18.60 -4.01 -0.39
CA SER A 296 19.74 -3.63 -1.23
C SER A 296 21.08 -3.88 -0.52
N ALA A 297 21.18 -3.52 0.76
CA ALA A 297 22.35 -3.75 1.56
C ALA A 297 22.64 -5.25 1.77
N LEU A 298 21.60 -6.04 2.05
CA LEU A 298 21.70 -7.50 2.21
C LEU A 298 22.11 -8.21 0.93
N LEU A 299 21.72 -7.67 -0.24
CA LEU A 299 22.13 -8.18 -1.55
C LEU A 299 23.56 -7.74 -1.93
N GLY A 300 24.23 -6.96 -1.08
CA GLY A 300 25.59 -6.49 -1.31
C GLY A 300 25.70 -5.41 -2.39
N ARG A 301 24.64 -4.68 -2.67
CA ARG A 301 24.68 -3.54 -3.60
C ARG A 301 25.36 -2.34 -2.95
N MET A 302 26.14 -1.59 -3.73
CA MET A 302 26.81 -0.39 -3.23
C MET A 302 25.76 0.67 -2.88
N PRO A 303 25.74 1.20 -1.65
CA PRO A 303 24.76 2.21 -1.26
C PRO A 303 25.00 3.54 -1.96
N SER A 304 23.93 4.29 -2.16
CA SER A 304 23.95 5.67 -2.61
C SER A 304 24.03 6.65 -1.43
N ALA A 305 23.66 7.91 -1.63
CA ALA A 305 23.68 8.93 -0.58
C ALA A 305 22.86 8.49 0.64
N VAL A 306 23.38 8.77 1.84
CA VAL A 306 22.76 8.49 3.15
C VAL A 306 22.48 6.99 3.39
N GLY A 307 23.06 6.10 2.59
CA GLY A 307 22.90 4.65 2.74
C GLY A 307 21.69 4.06 2.02
N TYR A 308 20.96 4.84 1.22
CA TYR A 308 19.84 4.33 0.43
C TYR A 308 20.30 3.49 -0.76
N GLN A 309 19.39 2.67 -1.29
CA GLN A 309 19.61 1.91 -2.52
C GLN A 309 19.84 2.82 -3.73
N PRO A 310 20.72 2.43 -4.68
CA PRO A 310 20.93 3.21 -5.90
C PRO A 310 19.69 3.25 -6.79
N THR A 311 18.76 2.31 -6.61
CA THR A 311 17.50 2.14 -7.34
C THR A 311 16.30 2.86 -6.68
N LEU A 312 16.52 3.69 -5.65
CA LEU A 312 15.45 4.36 -4.89
C LEU A 312 14.46 5.08 -5.80
N ALA A 313 14.95 5.93 -6.69
CA ALA A 313 14.08 6.73 -7.56
C ALA A 313 13.29 5.85 -8.56
N SER A 314 13.92 4.81 -9.12
CA SER A 314 13.26 3.91 -10.06
C SER A 314 12.25 2.98 -9.39
N GLU A 315 12.53 2.48 -8.19
CA GLU A 315 11.60 1.66 -7.42
C GLU A 315 10.37 2.48 -6.98
N MET A 316 10.59 3.68 -6.47
CA MET A 316 9.51 4.60 -6.11
C MET A 316 8.69 4.99 -7.34
N GLY A 317 9.36 5.36 -8.44
CA GLY A 317 8.71 5.72 -9.71
C GLY A 317 7.86 4.59 -10.26
N ALA A 318 8.38 3.37 -10.30
CA ALA A 318 7.66 2.20 -10.78
C ALA A 318 6.35 1.95 -10.00
N MET A 319 6.35 2.15 -8.69
CA MET A 319 5.14 2.06 -7.87
C MET A 319 4.20 3.25 -8.11
N GLN A 320 4.72 4.47 -8.08
CA GLN A 320 3.92 5.69 -8.17
C GLN A 320 3.22 5.85 -9.53
N GLU A 321 3.86 5.44 -10.63
CA GLU A 321 3.28 5.53 -11.97
C GLU A 321 2.09 4.56 -12.20
N ARG A 322 1.98 3.52 -11.40
CA ARG A 322 0.80 2.63 -11.40
C ARG A 322 -0.43 3.30 -10.79
N ILE A 323 -0.22 4.29 -9.92
CA ILE A 323 -1.27 5.06 -9.24
C ILE A 323 -1.73 6.16 -10.19
N SER A 324 -2.83 5.96 -10.89
CA SER A 324 -3.30 6.86 -11.94
C SER A 324 -4.79 6.70 -12.23
N SER A 325 -5.34 7.68 -12.93
CA SER A 325 -6.68 7.60 -13.54
C SER A 325 -6.58 6.99 -14.92
N THR A 326 -7.38 5.97 -15.17
CA THR A 326 -7.56 5.35 -16.49
C THR A 326 -8.94 5.65 -17.03
N LYS A 327 -9.20 5.28 -18.27
CA LYS A 327 -10.54 5.38 -18.89
C LYS A 327 -11.58 4.49 -18.19
N ARG A 328 -11.14 3.51 -17.40
CA ARG A 328 -12.02 2.59 -16.66
C ARG A 328 -12.35 3.07 -15.26
N GLY A 329 -11.38 3.64 -14.55
CA GLY A 329 -11.53 4.10 -13.19
C GLY A 329 -10.29 4.83 -12.68
N SER A 330 -10.26 5.18 -11.41
CA SER A 330 -9.13 5.91 -10.82
C SER A 330 -8.60 5.27 -9.55
N ILE A 331 -7.31 5.43 -9.31
CA ILE A 331 -6.70 5.20 -7.99
C ILE A 331 -6.22 6.54 -7.48
N THR A 332 -6.81 7.02 -6.39
CA THR A 332 -6.30 8.17 -5.65
C THR A 332 -5.56 7.64 -4.43
N SER A 333 -4.30 8.00 -4.26
CA SER A 333 -3.52 7.52 -3.13
C SER A 333 -3.37 8.55 -2.04
N VAL A 334 -3.48 8.11 -0.79
CA VAL A 334 -3.11 8.86 0.41
C VAL A 334 -1.96 8.11 1.07
N GLN A 335 -0.80 8.72 1.05
CA GLN A 335 0.44 8.11 1.51
C GLN A 335 0.93 8.82 2.76
N ALA A 336 0.94 8.13 3.89
CA ALA A 336 1.55 8.65 5.09
C ALA A 336 3.07 8.73 4.89
N VAL A 337 3.63 9.90 5.09
CA VAL A 337 5.07 10.14 4.92
C VAL A 337 5.68 10.48 6.27
N TYR A 338 6.67 9.70 6.66
CA TYR A 338 7.55 10.02 7.78
C TYR A 338 8.78 10.74 7.24
N VAL A 339 9.14 11.83 7.90
CA VAL A 339 10.33 12.62 7.56
C VAL A 339 11.36 12.41 8.66
N PRO A 340 12.46 11.68 8.40
CA PRO A 340 13.50 11.46 9.40
C PRO A 340 14.09 12.77 9.89
N ALA A 341 14.15 12.98 11.22
CA ALA A 341 14.70 14.16 11.87
C ALA A 341 14.12 15.50 11.35
N ASP A 342 12.90 15.49 10.79
CA ASP A 342 12.27 16.63 10.12
C ASP A 342 13.09 17.21 8.95
N ASP A 343 13.99 16.42 8.37
CA ASP A 343 14.84 16.79 7.25
C ASP A 343 14.17 16.45 5.90
N LEU A 344 13.58 17.44 5.27
CA LEU A 344 12.93 17.32 3.95
C LEU A 344 13.94 17.10 2.81
N THR A 345 15.24 17.25 3.08
CA THR A 345 16.30 17.01 2.07
C THR A 345 16.79 15.56 2.07
N ASP A 346 16.33 14.73 3.01
CA ASP A 346 16.60 13.31 2.99
C ASP A 346 16.09 12.68 1.68
N PRO A 347 16.88 11.81 1.02
CA PRO A 347 16.53 11.26 -0.30
C PRO A 347 15.18 10.56 -0.37
N ALA A 348 14.72 9.89 0.69
CA ALA A 348 13.46 9.15 0.66
C ALA A 348 12.24 10.10 0.63
N PRO A 349 12.04 11.05 1.57
CA PRO A 349 10.99 12.03 1.45
C PRO A 349 11.13 12.89 0.19
N ALA A 350 12.34 13.34 -0.17
CA ALA A 350 12.56 14.17 -1.37
C ALA A 350 12.08 13.45 -2.65
N THR A 351 12.39 12.16 -2.80
CA THR A 351 11.92 11.36 -3.94
C THR A 351 10.40 11.19 -3.91
N THR A 352 9.80 10.97 -2.74
CA THR A 352 8.35 10.87 -2.59
C THR A 352 7.66 12.17 -2.97
N PHE A 353 8.15 13.31 -2.49
CA PHE A 353 7.61 14.64 -2.81
C PHE A 353 7.51 14.93 -4.30
N ALA A 354 8.48 14.47 -5.08
CA ALA A 354 8.50 14.68 -6.52
C ALA A 354 7.26 14.10 -7.23
N HIS A 355 6.64 13.07 -6.65
CA HIS A 355 5.47 12.40 -7.21
C HIS A 355 4.12 12.94 -6.68
N LEU A 356 4.12 13.73 -5.62
CA LEU A 356 2.88 14.18 -4.97
C LEU A 356 2.18 15.31 -5.73
N ASP A 357 0.86 15.21 -5.79
CA ASP A 357 -0.03 16.24 -6.35
C ASP A 357 -0.59 17.18 -5.27
N ALA A 358 -0.74 16.68 -4.06
CA ALA A 358 -1.14 17.45 -2.89
C ALA A 358 -0.39 17.00 -1.65
N THR A 359 -0.26 17.92 -0.70
CA THR A 359 0.43 17.68 0.57
C THR A 359 -0.45 18.17 1.71
N THR A 360 -0.91 17.25 2.54
CA THR A 360 -1.67 17.52 3.75
C THR A 360 -0.74 17.48 4.95
N VAL A 361 -0.58 18.59 5.63
CA VAL A 361 0.26 18.71 6.83
C VAL A 361 -0.61 18.77 8.08
N LEU A 362 -0.45 17.79 8.97
CA LEU A 362 -1.10 17.77 10.27
C LEU A 362 -0.17 18.39 11.33
N SER A 363 -0.66 19.42 11.99
CA SER A 363 0.11 20.21 12.96
C SER A 363 -0.23 19.84 14.40
N ARG A 364 0.81 19.52 15.17
CA ARG A 364 0.66 19.29 16.61
C ARG A 364 0.13 20.52 17.34
N LYS A 365 0.57 21.72 16.94
CA LYS A 365 0.09 22.98 17.54
C LYS A 365 -1.41 23.16 17.36
N ILE A 366 -1.96 22.77 16.21
CA ILE A 366 -3.40 22.84 15.94
C ILE A 366 -4.15 21.76 16.74
N ALA A 367 -3.60 20.55 16.84
CA ALA A 367 -4.16 19.48 17.64
C ALA A 367 -4.21 19.85 19.15
N GLU A 368 -3.18 20.51 19.67
CA GLU A 368 -3.13 20.99 21.05
C GLU A 368 -4.20 22.08 21.37
N LEU A 369 -4.66 22.79 20.35
CA LEU A 369 -5.79 23.73 20.47
C LEU A 369 -7.16 23.01 20.43
N GLY A 370 -7.18 21.69 20.25
CA GLY A 370 -8.42 20.90 20.13
C GLY A 370 -9.13 21.06 18.79
N ILE A 371 -8.44 21.54 17.75
CA ILE A 371 -9.01 21.73 16.41
C ILE A 371 -8.71 20.48 15.57
N TYR A 372 -9.78 19.84 15.09
CA TYR A 372 -9.70 18.64 14.26
C TYR A 372 -10.58 18.75 12.99
N PRO A 373 -10.11 18.17 11.85
CA PRO A 373 -8.78 17.60 11.64
C PRO A 373 -7.70 18.68 11.83
N ALA A 374 -6.55 18.28 12.40
CA ALA A 374 -5.47 19.20 12.73
C ALA A 374 -4.63 19.61 11.50
N VAL A 375 -5.27 19.83 10.37
CA VAL A 375 -4.66 20.25 9.12
C VAL A 375 -4.15 21.68 9.22
N ASP A 376 -2.87 21.89 8.90
CA ASP A 376 -2.31 23.24 8.78
C ASP A 376 -2.63 23.81 7.39
N PRO A 377 -3.51 24.80 7.28
CA PRO A 377 -3.94 25.32 5.99
C PRO A 377 -2.86 26.18 5.28
N LEU A 378 -1.83 26.61 6.00
CA LEU A 378 -0.74 27.41 5.44
C LEU A 378 0.38 26.50 4.88
N ASP A 379 0.66 25.41 5.55
CA ASP A 379 1.71 24.45 5.15
C ASP A 379 1.20 23.39 4.18
N SER A 380 -0.13 23.22 4.05
CA SER A 380 -0.76 22.28 3.12
C SER A 380 -0.94 22.90 1.74
N THR A 381 -0.72 22.11 0.70
CA THR A 381 -0.72 22.57 -0.71
C THR A 381 -1.40 21.58 -1.65
N SER A 382 -1.94 22.09 -2.76
CA SER A 382 -2.47 21.26 -3.85
C SER A 382 -2.15 21.88 -5.20
N ARG A 383 -1.71 21.07 -6.16
CA ARG A 383 -1.43 21.49 -7.53
C ARG A 383 -2.68 21.89 -8.31
N ILE A 384 -3.83 21.34 -7.95
CA ILE A 384 -5.10 21.61 -8.63
C ILE A 384 -5.85 22.84 -8.08
N LEU A 385 -5.33 23.50 -7.04
CA LEU A 385 -5.92 24.75 -6.53
C LEU A 385 -5.56 25.91 -7.48
N THR A 386 -6.19 25.90 -8.66
CA THR A 386 -6.08 26.92 -9.70
C THR A 386 -7.46 27.32 -10.20
N PRO A 387 -7.64 28.59 -10.66
CA PRO A 387 -8.95 29.07 -11.13
C PRO A 387 -9.55 28.21 -12.25
N ASP A 388 -8.69 27.64 -13.11
CA ASP A 388 -9.12 26.83 -14.26
C ASP A 388 -9.76 25.50 -13.86
N ILE A 389 -9.37 24.94 -12.69
CA ILE A 389 -9.85 23.63 -12.21
C ILE A 389 -10.97 23.81 -11.19
N VAL A 390 -10.73 24.61 -10.14
CA VAL A 390 -11.70 24.76 -9.03
C VAL A 390 -12.69 25.91 -9.25
N GLY A 391 -12.44 26.79 -10.20
CA GLY A 391 -13.22 27.99 -10.45
C GLY A 391 -12.70 29.21 -9.65
N GLU A 392 -12.99 30.41 -10.17
CA GLU A 392 -12.49 31.67 -9.60
C GLU A 392 -13.02 31.93 -8.18
N GLU A 393 -14.27 31.60 -7.89
CA GLU A 393 -14.87 31.86 -6.57
C GLU A 393 -14.20 31.01 -5.50
N HIS A 394 -14.01 29.72 -5.75
CA HIS A 394 -13.30 28.82 -4.84
C HIS A 394 -11.86 29.26 -4.64
N TYR A 395 -11.15 29.50 -5.73
CA TYR A 395 -9.75 29.93 -5.67
C TYR A 395 -9.57 31.22 -4.86
N ASN A 396 -10.36 32.25 -5.16
CA ASN A 396 -10.29 33.54 -4.46
C ASN A 396 -10.66 33.41 -2.98
N THR A 397 -11.63 32.57 -2.63
CA THR A 397 -12.02 32.27 -1.25
C THR A 397 -10.86 31.61 -0.49
N ALA A 398 -10.25 30.59 -1.08
CA ALA A 398 -9.09 29.89 -0.50
C ALA A 398 -7.92 30.84 -0.26
N GLN A 399 -7.60 31.70 -1.24
CA GLN A 399 -6.51 32.67 -1.11
C GLN A 399 -6.77 33.68 0.01
N LYS A 400 -8.01 34.21 0.12
CA LYS A 400 -8.39 35.12 1.22
C LYS A 400 -8.30 34.47 2.59
N VAL A 401 -8.71 33.22 2.70
CA VAL A 401 -8.57 32.46 3.97
C VAL A 401 -7.10 32.32 4.34
N LYS A 402 -6.24 31.92 3.39
CA LYS A 402 -4.78 31.82 3.62
C LYS A 402 -4.16 33.16 4.01
N GLU A 403 -4.54 34.24 3.34
CA GLU A 403 -4.06 35.60 3.66
C GLU A 403 -4.43 36.01 5.10
N ILE A 404 -5.67 35.78 5.52
CA ILE A 404 -6.13 36.12 6.89
C ILE A 404 -5.37 35.27 7.92
N LEU A 405 -5.21 33.99 7.68
CA LEU A 405 -4.49 33.08 8.58
C LEU A 405 -3.00 33.42 8.66
N GLN A 406 -2.38 33.78 7.54
CA GLN A 406 -0.99 34.22 7.51
C GLN A 406 -0.80 35.51 8.31
N ARG A 407 -1.70 36.48 8.13
CA ARG A 407 -1.67 37.75 8.89
C ARG A 407 -1.88 37.50 10.40
N TYR A 408 -2.75 36.58 10.76
CA TYR A 408 -2.93 36.18 12.16
C TYR A 408 -1.65 35.57 12.75
N LYS A 409 -0.97 34.68 12.00
CA LYS A 409 0.30 34.05 12.40
C LYS A 409 1.42 35.08 12.59
N GLU A 410 1.44 36.16 11.79
CA GLU A 410 2.42 37.23 11.90
C GLU A 410 2.19 38.16 13.10
N LEU A 411 0.96 38.20 13.63
CA LEU A 411 0.59 39.00 14.80
C LEU A 411 0.73 38.27 16.15
N GLN A 412 0.95 36.98 16.12
CA GLN A 412 1.25 36.14 17.32
C GLN A 412 2.72 36.24 17.70
#